data_2776e66d4e17680f7658de026f3e83ea
#
_entry.id   2776e66d4e17680f7658de026f3e83ea
#
_cell.length_a   1.000
_cell.length_b   1.000
_cell.length_c   1.000
_cell.angle_alpha   90.00
_cell.angle_beta   90.00
_cell.angle_gamma   90.00
#
_symmetry.space_group_name_H-M   'P 1'
#
loop_
_entity.id
_entity.type
_entity.pdbx_description
1 polymer ?
#
loop_
_entity_poly.entity_id
_entity_poly.type
_entity_poly.pdbx_seq_one_letter_code
_entity_poly.pdbx_strand_id
1 'polypeptide(L)'
;EADTFPQNAWGTNAQMFGAQTALGLWAGIGGAKMWMAEFESPIDRKSQGQFESTLLKRGGMHHELLSIAQSIKRTGIAAPLYPIGALAYNSEKAGSWLYCADWLDALLGPLGLPILWSKPSKEKQLYALCGCDVELMSDSDIKRVLSHPVLIDSGAAKILTARGFSSLMGVKAD
;
A
#
# COMPACT_ATOMS: atom_id res chain seq x y z
N GLU A 1 5.93 9.37 -6.04
CA GLU A 1 6.91 8.87 -7.00
C GLU A 1 6.62 7.40 -7.26
N ALA A 2 6.33 7.06 -8.52
CA ALA A 2 6.26 5.67 -8.92
C ALA A 2 7.64 5.27 -9.41
N ASP A 3 8.34 4.47 -8.64
CA ASP A 3 9.61 3.93 -9.07
C ASP A 3 9.35 2.77 -10.04
N THR A 4 9.43 3.06 -11.32
CA THR A 4 9.31 2.08 -12.38
C THR A 4 10.57 1.23 -12.54
N PHE A 5 11.65 1.65 -11.90
CA PHE A 5 12.93 0.98 -11.75
C PHE A 5 13.45 0.31 -13.02
N PRO A 6 13.56 1.01 -14.15
CA PRO A 6 14.22 0.45 -15.32
C PRO A 6 15.74 0.57 -15.14
N GLN A 7 16.30 -0.12 -14.15
CA GLN A 7 17.77 -0.18 -13.98
C GLN A 7 18.45 -0.87 -15.15
N ASN A 8 17.67 -1.54 -15.97
CA ASN A 8 18.11 -2.11 -17.24
C ASN A 8 16.92 -2.13 -18.22
N ALA A 9 17.22 -2.25 -19.51
CA ALA A 9 16.22 -2.26 -20.59
C ALA A 9 15.12 -3.35 -20.44
N TRP A 10 15.33 -4.32 -19.59
CA TRP A 10 14.45 -5.47 -19.37
C TRP A 10 13.71 -5.41 -18.02
N GLY A 11 14.01 -4.44 -17.17
CA GLY A 11 13.46 -4.35 -15.81
C GLY A 11 11.97 -4.07 -15.78
N THR A 12 11.46 -3.28 -16.73
CA THR A 12 10.04 -2.94 -16.82
C THR A 12 9.64 -2.76 -18.28
N ASN A 13 8.52 -3.34 -18.67
CA ASN A 13 7.98 -3.11 -20.01
C ASN A 13 6.93 -1.97 -20.02
N ALA A 14 6.62 -1.45 -21.21
CA ALA A 14 5.71 -0.34 -21.38
C ALA A 14 4.27 -0.62 -20.87
N GLN A 15 3.83 -1.89 -20.87
CA GLN A 15 2.51 -2.28 -20.34
C GLN A 15 2.47 -2.17 -18.82
N MET A 16 3.50 -2.68 -18.13
CA MET A 16 3.63 -2.56 -16.68
C MET A 16 3.74 -1.10 -16.27
N PHE A 17 4.52 -0.32 -16.97
CA PHE A 17 4.64 1.12 -16.78
C PHE A 17 3.28 1.83 -16.85
N GLY A 18 2.50 1.55 -17.91
CA GLY A 18 1.15 2.10 -18.06
C GLY A 18 0.17 1.61 -16.99
N ALA A 19 0.32 0.36 -16.51
CA ALA A 19 -0.49 -0.18 -15.43
C ALA A 19 -0.17 0.47 -14.08
N GLN A 20 1.11 0.67 -13.75
CA GLN A 20 1.52 1.39 -12.54
C GLN A 20 1.00 2.82 -12.52
N THR A 21 1.05 3.52 -13.67
CA THR A 21 0.45 4.84 -13.81
C THR A 21 -1.06 4.81 -13.51
N ALA A 22 -1.79 3.90 -14.13
CA ALA A 22 -3.23 3.76 -13.94
C ALA A 22 -3.59 3.44 -12.48
N LEU A 23 -2.84 2.56 -11.82
CA LEU A 23 -3.03 2.23 -10.41
C LEU A 23 -2.77 3.44 -9.49
N GLY A 24 -1.72 4.21 -9.76
CA GLY A 24 -1.45 5.44 -9.02
C GLY A 24 -2.58 6.46 -9.13
N LEU A 25 -3.06 6.71 -10.34
CA LEU A 25 -4.19 7.61 -10.59
C LEU A 25 -5.48 7.09 -9.94
N TRP A 26 -5.76 5.79 -10.07
CA TRP A 26 -6.88 5.15 -9.38
C TRP A 26 -6.77 5.26 -7.87
N ALA A 27 -5.57 5.17 -7.30
CA ALA A 27 -5.32 5.42 -5.88
C ALA A 27 -5.51 6.89 -5.46
N GLY A 28 -5.77 7.81 -6.40
CA GLY A 28 -6.05 9.22 -6.14
C GLY A 28 -4.81 10.11 -6.13
N ILE A 29 -3.69 9.63 -6.64
CA ILE A 29 -2.49 10.44 -6.82
C ILE A 29 -2.75 11.37 -7.99
N GLY A 30 -2.68 12.70 -7.76
CA GLY A 30 -2.98 13.72 -8.79
C GLY A 30 -1.89 13.87 -9.86
N GLY A 31 -0.79 13.15 -9.75
CA GLY A 31 0.30 13.13 -10.71
C GLY A 31 1.33 12.08 -10.34
N ALA A 32 2.16 11.68 -11.30
CA ALA A 32 3.21 10.69 -11.09
C ALA A 32 4.54 11.22 -11.62
N LYS A 33 5.59 11.05 -10.82
CA LYS A 33 6.97 11.16 -11.27
C LYS A 33 7.46 9.75 -11.58
N MET A 34 7.93 9.54 -12.77
CA MET A 34 8.31 8.21 -13.24
C MET A 34 9.75 8.19 -13.73
N TRP A 35 10.42 7.13 -13.41
CA TRP A 35 11.75 6.90 -13.91
C TRP A 35 11.68 6.18 -15.25
N MET A 36 12.12 6.84 -16.33
CA MET A 36 12.05 6.29 -17.69
C MET A 36 13.41 6.02 -18.33
N ALA A 37 14.51 6.36 -17.65
CA ALA A 37 15.86 6.24 -18.18
C ALA A 37 16.74 5.43 -17.23
N GLU A 38 17.72 4.72 -17.80
CA GLU A 38 18.78 4.08 -17.02
C GLU A 38 19.67 5.15 -16.37
N PHE A 39 20.31 4.80 -15.25
CA PHE A 39 21.16 5.74 -14.50
C PHE A 39 22.30 6.36 -15.31
N GLU A 40 22.84 5.65 -16.28
CA GLU A 40 24.05 6.01 -17.00
C GLU A 40 23.87 6.21 -18.51
N SER A 41 22.64 6.00 -19.01
CA SER A 41 22.37 6.07 -20.44
C SER A 41 21.44 7.24 -20.78
N PRO A 42 21.75 8.00 -21.81
CA PRO A 42 20.79 8.94 -22.35
C PRO A 42 19.53 8.20 -22.82
N ILE A 43 18.39 8.87 -22.79
CA ILE A 43 17.12 8.29 -23.23
C ILE A 43 17.28 7.72 -24.63
N ASP A 44 17.29 6.39 -24.72
CA ASP A 44 17.29 5.70 -26.01
C ASP A 44 15.85 5.62 -26.54
N ARG A 45 15.57 6.38 -27.57
CA ARG A 45 14.24 6.39 -28.22
C ARG A 45 13.82 5.04 -28.79
N LYS A 46 14.76 4.14 -29.05
CA LYS A 46 14.45 2.78 -29.55
C LYS A 46 13.85 1.89 -28.47
N SER A 47 14.47 1.88 -27.28
CA SER A 47 14.01 1.05 -26.17
C SER A 47 12.94 1.76 -25.31
N GLN A 48 13.02 3.07 -25.18
CA GLN A 48 12.18 3.87 -24.27
C GLN A 48 11.01 4.59 -24.96
N GLY A 49 11.04 4.72 -26.27
CA GLY A 49 9.93 5.30 -27.05
C GLY A 49 8.60 4.57 -26.89
N GLN A 50 8.65 3.29 -26.46
CA GLN A 50 7.46 2.53 -26.12
C GLN A 50 6.76 3.05 -24.86
N PHE A 51 7.50 3.57 -23.89
CA PHE A 51 6.93 4.17 -22.66
C PHE A 51 6.16 5.45 -23.02
N GLU A 52 6.79 6.34 -23.77
CA GLU A 52 6.14 7.56 -24.25
C GLU A 52 4.87 7.25 -25.07
N SER A 53 4.97 6.37 -26.06
CA SER A 53 3.83 5.99 -26.89
C SER A 53 2.71 5.35 -26.09
N THR A 54 3.02 4.58 -25.03
CA THR A 54 2.03 3.98 -24.15
C THR A 54 1.31 5.03 -23.31
N LEU A 55 2.04 6.01 -22.76
CA LEU A 55 1.43 7.10 -22.01
C LEU A 55 0.52 7.95 -22.90
N LEU A 56 0.97 8.29 -24.10
CA LEU A 56 0.17 9.07 -25.07
C LEU A 56 -1.11 8.32 -25.47
N LYS A 57 -1.01 7.03 -25.78
CA LYS A 57 -2.18 6.20 -26.14
C LYS A 57 -3.19 6.07 -24.99
N ARG A 58 -2.72 6.05 -23.76
CA ARG A 58 -3.55 5.87 -22.55
C ARG A 58 -3.97 7.19 -21.90
N GLY A 59 -3.53 8.34 -22.43
CA GLY A 59 -3.78 9.64 -21.83
C GLY A 59 -5.25 9.92 -21.54
N GLY A 60 -6.14 9.62 -22.47
CA GLY A 60 -7.58 9.77 -22.27
C GLY A 60 -8.11 8.91 -21.12
N MET A 61 -7.74 7.63 -21.10
CA MET A 61 -8.10 6.71 -20.00
C MET A 61 -7.52 7.17 -18.65
N HIS A 62 -6.29 7.65 -18.64
CA HIS A 62 -5.66 8.14 -17.39
C HIS A 62 -6.39 9.38 -16.86
N HIS A 63 -6.81 10.28 -17.73
CA HIS A 63 -7.58 11.47 -17.35
C HIS A 63 -8.95 11.08 -16.77
N GLU A 64 -9.63 10.14 -17.40
CA GLU A 64 -10.93 9.63 -16.93
C GLU A 64 -10.78 8.92 -15.58
N LEU A 65 -9.77 8.04 -15.41
CA LEU A 65 -9.48 7.38 -14.14
C LEU A 65 -9.25 8.39 -13.01
N LEU A 66 -8.48 9.45 -13.25
CA LEU A 66 -8.25 10.50 -12.27
C LEU A 66 -9.54 11.20 -11.88
N SER A 67 -10.36 11.55 -12.86
CA SER A 67 -11.67 12.20 -12.64
C SER A 67 -12.59 11.32 -11.78
N ILE A 68 -12.70 10.04 -12.12
CA ILE A 68 -13.49 9.07 -11.35
C ILE A 68 -12.90 8.93 -9.93
N ALA A 69 -11.59 8.74 -9.81
CA ALA A 69 -10.92 8.54 -8.53
C ALA A 69 -11.11 9.70 -7.54
N GLN A 70 -11.28 10.92 -8.06
CA GLN A 70 -11.55 12.11 -7.25
C GLN A 70 -13.02 12.23 -6.82
N SER A 71 -13.93 11.62 -7.55
CA SER A 71 -15.38 11.75 -7.34
C SER A 71 -16.00 10.63 -6.50
N ILE A 72 -15.33 9.47 -6.35
CA ILE A 72 -15.86 8.29 -5.67
C ILE A 72 -15.43 8.21 -4.20
N LYS A 73 -16.32 7.67 -3.36
CA LYS A 73 -15.96 7.19 -2.02
C LYS A 73 -15.41 5.77 -2.15
N ARG A 74 -14.15 5.58 -1.80
CA ARG A 74 -13.55 4.25 -1.77
C ARG A 74 -14.04 3.47 -0.57
N THR A 75 -14.29 2.18 -0.78
CA THR A 75 -14.64 1.22 0.26
C THR A 75 -13.69 0.04 0.21
N GLY A 76 -13.41 -0.56 1.36
CA GLY A 76 -12.51 -1.70 1.46
C GLY A 76 -12.17 -2.04 2.89
N ILE A 77 -11.24 -2.95 3.06
CA ILE A 77 -10.66 -3.29 4.36
C ILE A 77 -9.68 -2.18 4.73
N ALA A 78 -9.90 -1.53 5.85
CA ALA A 78 -9.04 -0.46 6.33
C ALA A 78 -7.75 -1.04 6.92
N ALA A 79 -6.62 -0.62 6.42
CA ALA A 79 -5.32 -0.88 7.03
C ALA A 79 -4.78 0.43 7.64
N PRO A 80 -4.35 0.42 8.91
CA PRO A 80 -3.80 1.61 9.54
C PRO A 80 -2.55 2.08 8.81
N LEU A 81 -2.50 3.37 8.49
CA LEU A 81 -1.35 4.01 7.86
C LEU A 81 -0.64 4.94 8.83
N TYR A 82 0.58 4.61 9.16
CA TYR A 82 1.50 5.43 9.95
C TYR A 82 2.69 5.84 9.09
N PRO A 83 2.71 7.06 8.55
CA PRO A 83 3.73 7.50 7.57
C PRO A 83 5.18 7.40 8.06
N ILE A 84 5.38 7.42 9.37
CA ILE A 84 6.71 7.34 10.01
C ILE A 84 7.06 5.88 10.37
N GLY A 85 6.13 4.95 10.19
CA GLY A 85 6.26 3.58 10.67
C GLY A 85 7.52 2.89 10.18
N ALA A 86 7.78 2.96 8.89
CA ALA A 86 8.98 2.36 8.30
C ALA A 86 10.29 2.98 8.80
N LEU A 87 10.29 4.27 9.12
CA LEU A 87 11.45 4.99 9.65
C LEU A 87 11.66 4.77 11.16
N ALA A 88 10.56 4.56 11.89
CA ALA A 88 10.58 4.33 13.33
C ALA A 88 10.79 2.84 13.70
N TYR A 89 10.59 1.94 12.76
CA TYR A 89 10.71 0.50 13.00
C TYR A 89 12.18 0.09 13.01
N ASN A 90 12.60 -0.59 14.06
CA ASN A 90 13.97 -1.08 14.17
C ASN A 90 14.15 -2.26 13.20
N SER A 91 14.95 -2.07 12.16
CA SER A 91 15.24 -3.07 11.12
C SER A 91 15.85 -4.36 11.66
N GLU A 92 16.53 -4.32 12.82
CA GLU A 92 17.06 -5.51 13.48
C GLU A 92 15.96 -6.45 13.99
N LYS A 93 14.82 -5.90 14.41
CA LYS A 93 13.65 -6.68 14.83
C LYS A 93 12.79 -7.17 13.67
N ALA A 94 12.77 -6.41 12.60
CA ALA A 94 11.90 -6.70 11.46
C ALA A 94 12.54 -7.60 10.39
N GLY A 95 13.85 -7.77 10.41
CA GLY A 95 14.57 -8.49 9.37
C GLY A 95 14.58 -7.79 8.01
N SER A 96 13.60 -6.93 7.72
CA SER A 96 13.51 -6.12 6.52
C SER A 96 12.43 -5.04 6.72
N TRP A 97 12.69 -3.84 6.24
CA TRP A 97 11.76 -2.71 6.27
C TRP A 97 10.51 -2.91 5.38
N LEU A 98 10.45 -3.99 4.60
CA LEU A 98 9.34 -4.34 3.72
C LEU A 98 8.27 -5.23 4.38
N TYR A 99 8.49 -5.72 5.60
CA TYR A 99 7.65 -6.78 6.18
C TYR A 99 6.35 -6.34 6.84
N CYS A 100 6.06 -5.06 6.87
CA CYS A 100 4.94 -4.62 7.70
C CYS A 100 3.56 -4.92 7.12
N ALA A 101 3.45 -5.28 5.86
CA ALA A 101 2.14 -5.46 5.20
C ALA A 101 2.04 -6.70 4.31
N ASP A 102 2.98 -7.63 4.42
CA ASP A 102 3.10 -8.76 3.48
C ASP A 102 1.80 -9.54 3.25
N TRP A 103 1.07 -9.85 4.32
CA TRP A 103 -0.16 -10.61 4.15
C TRP A 103 -1.30 -9.81 3.51
N LEU A 104 -1.31 -8.48 3.64
CA LEU A 104 -2.26 -7.62 2.96
C LEU A 104 -2.02 -7.63 1.46
N ASP A 105 -0.77 -7.46 1.06
CA ASP A 105 -0.39 -7.39 -0.35
C ASP A 105 -0.26 -8.77 -0.99
N ALA A 106 0.30 -9.75 -0.26
CA ALA A 106 0.54 -11.09 -0.78
C ALA A 106 -0.68 -12.01 -0.72
N LEU A 107 -1.65 -11.75 0.15
CA LEU A 107 -2.85 -12.59 0.31
C LEU A 107 -4.14 -11.84 -0.05
N LEU A 108 -4.47 -10.77 0.67
CA LEU A 108 -5.78 -10.12 0.51
C LEU A 108 -5.90 -9.40 -0.84
N GLY A 109 -4.85 -8.75 -1.31
CA GLY A 109 -4.82 -8.09 -2.61
C GLY A 109 -5.07 -9.07 -3.76
N PRO A 110 -4.30 -10.17 -3.90
CA PRO A 110 -4.54 -11.21 -4.92
C PRO A 110 -5.91 -11.88 -4.85
N LEU A 111 -6.54 -11.92 -3.68
CA LEU A 111 -7.93 -12.39 -3.53
C LEU A 111 -8.97 -11.36 -4.02
N GLY A 112 -8.53 -10.21 -4.51
CA GLY A 112 -9.41 -9.15 -5.00
C GLY A 112 -10.07 -8.33 -3.89
N LEU A 113 -9.58 -8.41 -2.66
CA LEU A 113 -10.09 -7.62 -1.54
C LEU A 113 -9.43 -6.23 -1.55
N PRO A 114 -10.20 -5.16 -1.72
CA PRO A 114 -9.64 -3.81 -1.75
C PRO A 114 -9.13 -3.41 -0.37
N ILE A 115 -7.88 -2.95 -0.31
CA ILE A 115 -7.25 -2.43 0.91
C ILE A 115 -7.26 -0.90 0.86
N LEU A 116 -7.70 -0.28 1.95
CA LEU A 116 -7.69 1.17 2.14
C LEU A 116 -6.71 1.53 3.24
N TRP A 117 -5.61 2.15 2.86
CA TRP A 117 -4.68 2.73 3.81
C TRP A 117 -5.28 4.01 4.40
N SER A 118 -5.57 4.00 5.69
CA SER A 118 -6.23 5.12 6.36
C SER A 118 -5.86 5.22 7.84
N LYS A 119 -6.09 6.38 8.42
CA LYS A 119 -6.02 6.53 9.88
C LYS A 119 -7.23 5.83 10.52
N PRO A 120 -7.09 5.28 11.75
CA PRO A 120 -8.22 4.74 12.50
C PRO A 120 -9.35 5.77 12.63
N SER A 121 -10.55 5.38 12.25
CA SER A 121 -11.73 6.26 12.27
C SER A 121 -12.84 5.71 13.18
N LYS A 122 -13.87 6.52 13.43
CA LYS A 122 -15.08 6.09 14.16
C LYS A 122 -16.14 5.48 13.22
N GLU A 123 -15.95 5.59 11.92
CA GLU A 123 -16.86 4.99 10.94
C GLU A 123 -16.78 3.47 11.02
N LYS A 124 -17.93 2.81 10.92
CA LYS A 124 -18.00 1.35 10.94
C LYS A 124 -17.32 0.78 9.69
N GLN A 125 -16.25 0.02 9.90
CA GLN A 125 -15.50 -0.61 8.84
C GLN A 125 -14.79 -1.87 9.34
N LEU A 126 -14.35 -2.72 8.42
CA LEU A 126 -13.49 -3.85 8.70
C LEU A 126 -12.04 -3.38 8.68
N TYR A 127 -11.27 -3.72 9.68
CA TYR A 127 -9.84 -3.43 9.74
C TYR A 127 -9.00 -4.68 9.47
N ALA A 128 -7.78 -4.47 8.98
CA ALA A 128 -6.74 -5.48 8.92
C ALA A 128 -5.50 -4.94 9.65
N LEU A 129 -4.96 -5.71 10.59
CA LEU A 129 -3.81 -5.34 11.41
C LEU A 129 -2.63 -6.28 11.16
N CYS A 130 -1.48 -5.70 10.86
CA CYS A 130 -0.20 -6.37 10.80
C CYS A 130 0.60 -6.10 12.09
N GLY A 131 1.51 -7.02 12.44
CA GLY A 131 2.28 -6.93 13.68
C GLY A 131 2.93 -5.57 13.92
N CYS A 132 3.68 -5.06 12.95
CA CYS A 132 4.39 -3.79 13.10
C CYS A 132 3.47 -2.57 13.16
N ASP A 133 2.32 -2.59 12.49
CA ASP A 133 1.36 -1.48 12.57
C ASP A 133 0.90 -1.30 14.01
N VAL A 134 0.65 -2.42 14.71
CA VAL A 134 0.21 -2.43 16.10
C VAL A 134 1.27 -1.85 17.04
N GLU A 135 2.56 -2.07 16.77
CA GLU A 135 3.64 -1.46 17.57
C GLU A 135 3.60 0.06 17.52
N LEU A 136 3.23 0.62 16.38
CA LEU A 136 3.20 2.06 16.13
C LEU A 136 1.92 2.74 16.58
N MET A 137 0.86 1.96 16.81
CA MET A 137 -0.44 2.50 17.21
C MET A 137 -0.42 3.01 18.66
N SER A 138 -1.09 4.13 18.88
CA SER A 138 -1.43 4.56 20.25
C SER A 138 -2.48 3.60 20.85
N ASP A 139 -2.52 3.51 22.18
CA ASP A 139 -3.53 2.70 22.87
C ASP A 139 -4.97 3.16 22.56
N SER A 140 -5.15 4.46 22.32
CA SER A 140 -6.44 5.01 21.92
C SER A 140 -6.86 4.55 20.53
N ASP A 141 -5.92 4.43 19.60
CA ASP A 141 -6.18 3.94 18.25
C ASP A 141 -6.42 2.43 18.24
N ILE A 142 -5.65 1.67 19.03
CA ILE A 142 -5.89 0.24 19.23
C ILE A 142 -7.31 -0.02 19.74
N LYS A 143 -7.74 0.67 20.82
CA LYS A 143 -9.09 0.55 21.35
C LYS A 143 -10.15 0.89 20.31
N ARG A 144 -9.91 1.93 19.53
CA ARG A 144 -10.81 2.34 18.44
C ARG A 144 -10.92 1.27 17.36
N VAL A 145 -9.82 0.73 16.89
CA VAL A 145 -9.81 -0.32 15.87
C VAL A 145 -10.45 -1.60 16.40
N LEU A 146 -10.09 -2.04 17.61
CA LEU A 146 -10.64 -3.25 18.22
C LEU A 146 -12.14 -3.13 18.62
N SER A 147 -12.72 -1.94 18.54
CA SER A 147 -14.19 -1.78 18.65
C SER A 147 -14.95 -2.10 17.36
N HIS A 148 -14.24 -2.46 16.30
CA HIS A 148 -14.75 -2.87 14.99
C HIS A 148 -14.37 -4.32 14.67
N PRO A 149 -14.97 -4.94 13.62
CA PRO A 149 -14.45 -6.19 13.08
C PRO A 149 -13.02 -6.03 12.61
N VAL A 150 -12.14 -6.97 12.99
CA VAL A 150 -10.71 -6.90 12.69
C VAL A 150 -10.20 -8.25 12.19
N LEU A 151 -9.44 -8.23 11.12
CA LEU A 151 -8.55 -9.30 10.71
C LEU A 151 -7.18 -9.03 11.33
N ILE A 152 -6.60 -10.03 12.00
CA ILE A 152 -5.36 -9.87 12.77
C ILE A 152 -4.42 -11.00 12.38
N ASP A 153 -3.16 -10.68 12.07
CA ASP A 153 -2.12 -11.69 11.94
C ASP A 153 -1.58 -12.13 13.30
N SER A 154 -0.80 -13.20 13.32
CA SER A 154 -0.22 -13.73 14.56
C SER A 154 0.76 -12.74 15.24
N GLY A 155 1.45 -11.93 14.46
CA GLY A 155 2.35 -10.89 14.96
C GLY A 155 1.58 -9.80 15.70
N ALA A 156 0.52 -9.28 15.08
CA ALA A 156 -0.37 -8.30 15.72
C ALA A 156 -1.01 -8.86 16.99
N ALA A 157 -1.48 -10.12 16.96
CA ALA A 157 -2.10 -10.76 18.12
C ALA A 157 -1.12 -10.87 19.30
N LYS A 158 0.14 -11.25 19.06
CA LYS A 158 1.20 -11.31 20.10
C LYS A 158 1.49 -9.94 20.71
N ILE A 159 1.64 -8.91 19.86
CA ILE A 159 1.91 -7.55 20.32
C ILE A 159 0.72 -7.01 21.13
N LEU A 160 -0.51 -7.19 20.65
CA LEU A 160 -1.72 -6.77 21.38
C LEU A 160 -1.84 -7.48 22.73
N THR A 161 -1.50 -8.76 22.79
CA THR A 161 -1.45 -9.53 24.05
C THR A 161 -0.43 -8.93 25.02
N ALA A 162 0.79 -8.70 24.56
CA ALA A 162 1.86 -8.09 25.37
C ALA A 162 1.50 -6.68 25.86
N ARG A 163 0.72 -5.94 25.09
CA ARG A 163 0.21 -4.59 25.45
C ARG A 163 -1.07 -4.61 26.30
N GLY A 164 -1.58 -5.80 26.68
CA GLY A 164 -2.72 -5.93 27.58
C GLY A 164 -4.09 -5.83 26.90
N PHE A 165 -4.19 -5.98 25.60
CA PHE A 165 -5.45 -5.89 24.84
C PHE A 165 -6.11 -7.24 24.55
N SER A 166 -5.65 -8.34 25.17
CA SER A 166 -6.17 -9.70 24.92
C SER A 166 -7.69 -9.83 25.05
N SER A 167 -8.27 -9.16 26.03
CA SER A 167 -9.73 -9.19 26.26
C SER A 167 -10.56 -8.55 25.14
N LEU A 168 -9.95 -7.71 24.30
CA LEU A 168 -10.63 -7.02 23.20
C LEU A 168 -10.51 -7.76 21.86
N MET A 169 -9.58 -8.72 21.75
CA MET A 169 -9.34 -9.41 20.47
C MET A 169 -10.34 -10.54 20.20
N GLY A 170 -10.94 -11.13 21.23
CA GLY A 170 -11.79 -12.32 21.08
C GLY A 170 -11.04 -13.60 20.69
N VAL A 171 -9.72 -13.56 20.62
CA VAL A 171 -8.83 -14.68 20.32
C VAL A 171 -7.71 -14.74 21.36
N LYS A 172 -7.18 -15.95 21.61
CA LYS A 172 -5.95 -16.13 22.40
C LYS A 172 -4.77 -16.26 21.45
N ALA A 173 -3.69 -15.56 21.74
CA ALA A 173 -2.40 -15.79 21.11
C ALA A 173 -1.55 -16.60 22.07
N ASP A 174 -1.16 -17.80 21.64
CA ASP A 174 -0.23 -18.68 22.35
C ASP A 174 1.21 -18.32 22.03
#